data_c8a52af6aae425971b8a23013769e87c
#
_entry.id   c8a52af6aae425971b8a23013769e87c
#
_cell.length_a   1.000
_cell.length_b   1.000
_cell.length_c   1.000
_cell.angle_alpha   90.00
_cell.angle_beta   90.00
_cell.angle_gamma   90.00
#
_symmetry.space_group_name_H-M   'P 1'
#
loop_
_entity.id
_entity.type
_entity.pdbx_description
1 polymer ?
#
loop_
_entity_poly.entity_id
_entity_poly.type
_entity_poly.pdbx_seq_one_letter_code
_entity_poly.pdbx_strand_id
1 'polypeptide(L)'
;MFSLSLPKLCAALSAGVVFWGAAAAAPGGSASPAAPEGAPKDAASILRICAAEKQPPFSLEDGTGYENKIAVALAEATSRKPQFVWSDKPAIYLVRDFLDRKLCDVIIGLDTGDSRVLTSRPYFRSGYVFISRTDRNLSVHSWSDPVLKSFGHIAVSFGSPSEVMLTEIGLYEEDMAYLYSLVNFRSPRNQYTQIEPSRMISEVVSGNADLAVAFAPEIARYVKSSTVPLKMTLVDDDAARSDGEKIAQRYDQSIGVRREDQALLDELNEGLVRAKPKIDEILASEGIPVLPVTN
;
A
#
# COMPACT_ATOMS: atom_id res chain seq x y z
N MET A 1 6.18 19.20 47.81
CA MET A 1 6.27 18.76 49.24
C MET A 1 5.59 17.41 49.29
N PHE A 2 6.31 16.41 49.39
CA PHE A 2 6.36 15.18 50.17
C PHE A 2 7.25 14.17 49.46
N SER A 3 8.41 14.04 50.06
CA SER A 3 9.48 13.06 49.86
C SER A 3 9.24 11.89 50.80
N LEU A 4 9.65 10.67 50.37
CA LEU A 4 10.02 9.55 51.24
C LEU A 4 10.31 8.35 50.31
N SER A 5 11.52 7.94 50.00
CA SER A 5 12.54 7.31 50.83
C SER A 5 12.49 5.76 50.76
N LEU A 6 13.57 5.19 50.17
CA LEU A 6 13.91 3.75 50.18
C LEU A 6 14.19 3.21 51.58
N PRO A 7 14.27 1.90 51.74
CA PRO A 7 15.50 1.34 52.31
C PRO A 7 16.14 0.17 51.54
N LYS A 8 17.44 0.10 51.79
CA LYS A 8 18.44 -0.89 51.38
C LYS A 8 18.50 -2.08 52.35
N LEU A 9 19.33 -3.06 51.95
CA LEU A 9 20.00 -4.17 52.69
C LEU A 9 19.19 -5.49 52.75
N CYS A 10 19.81 -6.68 52.48
CA CYS A 10 21.01 -7.28 53.04
C CYS A 10 21.60 -8.38 52.15
N ALA A 11 22.91 -8.52 52.27
CA ALA A 11 23.72 -9.57 51.70
C ALA A 11 23.74 -10.83 52.64
N ALA A 12 23.95 -12.00 52.04
CA ALA A 12 24.48 -13.15 52.77
C ALA A 12 25.40 -13.96 51.85
N LEU A 13 26.65 -14.03 52.28
CA LEU A 13 27.70 -14.92 51.80
C LEU A 13 27.47 -16.36 52.32
N SER A 14 27.80 -17.37 51.54
CA SER A 14 28.34 -18.65 52.08
C SER A 14 29.29 -19.31 51.09
N ALA A 15 30.45 -19.60 51.59
CA ALA A 15 31.64 -20.20 50.96
C ALA A 15 31.64 -21.72 51.06
N GLY A 16 32.47 -22.34 50.21
CA GLY A 16 33.03 -23.71 50.40
C GLY A 16 32.53 -24.70 49.35
N VAL A 17 33.34 -25.42 48.60
CA VAL A 17 34.42 -26.35 48.89
C VAL A 17 35.09 -26.73 47.58
N VAL A 18 36.40 -26.73 47.55
CA VAL A 18 37.28 -27.22 46.47
C VAL A 18 37.34 -28.75 46.50
N PHE A 19 37.22 -29.42 45.36
CA PHE A 19 37.74 -30.76 45.12
C PHE A 19 38.59 -30.80 43.85
N TRP A 20 39.89 -31.07 44.07
CA TRP A 20 40.83 -31.41 43.02
C TRP A 20 40.66 -32.89 42.64
N GLY A 21 40.48 -33.17 41.35
CA GLY A 21 40.60 -34.46 40.75
C GLY A 21 41.29 -34.36 39.41
N ALA A 22 42.57 -34.73 39.36
CA ALA A 22 43.34 -34.83 38.12
C ALA A 22 43.07 -36.20 37.50
N ALA A 23 42.72 -36.26 36.19
CA ALA A 23 42.91 -37.45 35.38
C ALA A 23 43.00 -37.13 33.87
N ALA A 24 44.17 -37.39 33.33
CA ALA A 24 44.54 -37.99 32.04
C ALA A 24 43.87 -37.46 30.72
N ALA A 25 44.72 -36.89 29.88
CA ALA A 25 44.49 -36.62 28.48
C ALA A 25 44.45 -37.88 27.62
N ALA A 26 43.44 -37.97 26.73
CA ALA A 26 43.46 -38.80 25.53
C ALA A 26 43.15 -37.94 24.30
N PRO A 27 43.85 -38.12 23.16
CA PRO A 27 43.60 -37.34 21.98
C PRO A 27 42.46 -37.98 21.17
N GLY A 28 41.26 -37.40 21.27
CA GLY A 28 40.12 -37.77 20.45
C GLY A 28 39.88 -36.70 19.40
N GLY A 29 40.05 -37.03 18.14
CA GLY A 29 39.78 -36.14 17.02
C GLY A 29 38.34 -35.62 17.02
N SER A 30 38.16 -34.34 17.04
CA SER A 30 36.89 -33.65 16.85
C SER A 30 36.51 -33.75 15.37
N ALA A 31 35.70 -34.76 15.00
CA ALA A 31 34.91 -34.69 13.80
C ALA A 31 33.81 -33.64 14.04
N SER A 32 33.93 -32.53 13.31
CA SER A 32 32.84 -31.53 13.21
C SER A 32 31.62 -32.24 12.62
N PRO A 33 30.41 -32.13 13.22
CA PRO A 33 29.23 -32.69 12.62
C PRO A 33 29.00 -31.95 11.29
N ALA A 34 29.06 -32.70 10.19
CA ALA A 34 28.65 -32.24 8.88
C ALA A 34 27.21 -31.69 9.01
N ALA A 35 26.97 -30.50 8.50
CA ALA A 35 25.64 -29.95 8.35
C ALA A 35 24.81 -30.99 7.54
N PRO A 36 23.52 -31.20 7.86
CA PRO A 36 22.69 -32.12 7.09
C PRO A 36 22.56 -31.56 5.66
N GLU A 37 23.25 -32.21 4.71
CA GLU A 37 23.01 -32.09 3.29
C GLU A 37 21.64 -32.68 2.98
N GLY A 38 20.78 -31.87 2.34
CA GLY A 38 19.60 -32.42 1.67
C GLY A 38 18.26 -32.04 2.30
N ALA A 39 17.93 -30.75 2.44
CA ALA A 39 16.54 -30.40 2.29
C ALA A 39 16.13 -30.62 0.83
N PRO A 40 14.99 -31.29 0.56
CA PRO A 40 14.53 -31.53 -0.80
C PRO A 40 14.37 -30.19 -1.54
N LYS A 41 15.07 -30.04 -2.65
CA LYS A 41 15.03 -28.86 -3.52
C LYS A 41 13.68 -28.63 -4.24
N ASP A 42 12.67 -29.43 -3.97
CA ASP A 42 11.43 -29.50 -4.73
C ASP A 42 10.15 -29.03 -3.97
N ALA A 43 10.27 -28.55 -2.74
CA ALA A 43 9.16 -27.85 -2.11
C ALA A 43 9.27 -26.36 -2.44
N ALA A 44 8.49 -25.87 -3.43
CA ALA A 44 8.37 -24.46 -3.70
C ALA A 44 8.12 -23.71 -2.39
N SER A 45 9.02 -22.81 -1.99
CA SER A 45 8.87 -22.04 -0.77
C SER A 45 7.62 -21.18 -0.86
N ILE A 46 6.94 -20.97 0.24
CA ILE A 46 5.72 -20.16 0.30
C ILE A 46 6.12 -18.69 0.34
N LEU A 47 5.39 -17.84 -0.40
CA LEU A 47 5.41 -16.40 -0.26
C LEU A 47 4.11 -15.98 0.44
N ARG A 48 4.22 -15.56 1.71
CA ARG A 48 3.06 -15.09 2.48
C ARG A 48 2.81 -13.63 2.17
N ILE A 49 1.61 -13.32 1.67
CA ILE A 49 1.21 -12.00 1.18
C ILE A 49 0.20 -11.41 2.14
N CYS A 50 0.52 -10.26 2.74
CA CYS A 50 -0.45 -9.51 3.53
C CYS A 50 -1.46 -8.84 2.59
N ALA A 51 -2.74 -9.04 2.80
CA ALA A 51 -3.78 -8.52 1.94
C ALA A 51 -5.02 -8.11 2.73
N ALA A 52 -5.70 -7.05 2.31
CA ALA A 52 -7.00 -6.68 2.87
C ALA A 52 -8.12 -7.49 2.20
N GLU A 53 -9.07 -7.98 2.99
CA GLU A 53 -10.21 -8.78 2.50
C GLU A 53 -11.18 -7.98 1.61
N LYS A 54 -11.33 -6.68 1.91
CA LYS A 54 -12.41 -5.83 1.38
C LYS A 54 -11.90 -4.44 1.03
N GLN A 55 -11.01 -4.36 0.05
CA GLN A 55 -10.49 -3.10 -0.45
C GLN A 55 -10.47 -3.07 -2.00
N PRO A 56 -11.65 -3.11 -2.63
CA PRO A 56 -11.74 -3.04 -4.09
C PRO A 56 -11.28 -1.65 -4.60
N PRO A 57 -10.64 -1.58 -5.76
CA PRO A 57 -10.28 -2.67 -6.68
C PRO A 57 -8.93 -3.32 -6.37
N PHE A 58 -8.23 -2.88 -5.31
CA PHE A 58 -6.88 -3.29 -4.94
C PHE A 58 -6.84 -4.77 -4.53
N SER A 59 -7.48 -5.09 -3.42
CA SER A 59 -7.45 -6.41 -2.79
C SER A 59 -8.83 -6.87 -2.36
N LEU A 60 -9.14 -8.13 -2.67
CA LEU A 60 -10.39 -8.81 -2.32
C LEU A 60 -10.10 -10.26 -1.97
N GLU A 61 -10.80 -10.80 -0.96
CA GLU A 61 -10.60 -12.18 -0.48
C GLU A 61 -10.85 -13.22 -1.57
N ASP A 62 -11.70 -12.92 -2.55
CA ASP A 62 -11.95 -13.77 -3.72
C ASP A 62 -10.83 -13.76 -4.77
N GLY A 63 -9.75 -13.00 -4.54
CA GLY A 63 -8.60 -12.88 -5.42
C GLY A 63 -8.82 -12.00 -6.67
N THR A 64 -9.97 -11.33 -6.80
CA THR A 64 -10.26 -10.50 -7.98
C THR A 64 -9.62 -9.12 -7.95
N GLY A 65 -9.03 -8.71 -6.81
CA GLY A 65 -8.23 -7.50 -6.69
C GLY A 65 -7.00 -7.52 -7.60
N TYR A 66 -6.65 -6.39 -8.20
CA TYR A 66 -5.52 -6.37 -9.12
C TYR A 66 -4.18 -6.59 -8.41
N GLU A 67 -4.02 -6.14 -7.16
CA GLU A 67 -2.84 -6.42 -6.34
C GLU A 67 -2.74 -7.90 -5.98
N ASN A 68 -3.87 -8.59 -5.76
CA ASN A 68 -3.88 -10.03 -5.57
C ASN A 68 -3.35 -10.76 -6.81
N LYS A 69 -3.77 -10.34 -8.00
CA LYS A 69 -3.28 -10.90 -9.28
C LYS A 69 -1.78 -10.63 -9.47
N ILE A 70 -1.31 -9.41 -9.13
CA ILE A 70 0.12 -9.06 -9.18
C ILE A 70 0.92 -9.91 -8.19
N ALA A 71 0.42 -10.11 -6.96
CA ALA A 71 1.06 -10.96 -5.96
C ALA A 71 1.23 -12.40 -6.45
N VAL A 72 0.22 -12.96 -7.12
CA VAL A 72 0.29 -14.31 -7.72
C VAL A 72 1.36 -14.34 -8.82
N ALA A 73 1.34 -13.37 -9.74
CA ALA A 73 2.32 -13.30 -10.82
C ALA A 73 3.76 -13.18 -10.29
N LEU A 74 3.96 -12.43 -9.21
CA LEU A 74 5.25 -12.29 -8.55
C LEU A 74 5.71 -13.59 -7.89
N ALA A 75 4.81 -14.26 -7.16
CA ALA A 75 5.12 -15.55 -6.53
C ALA A 75 5.54 -16.60 -7.57
N GLU A 76 4.81 -16.68 -8.70
CA GLU A 76 5.17 -17.55 -9.82
C GLU A 76 6.55 -17.20 -10.40
N ALA A 77 6.81 -15.91 -10.61
CA ALA A 77 8.09 -15.44 -11.14
C ALA A 77 9.29 -15.69 -10.21
N THR A 78 9.04 -15.88 -8.91
CA THR A 78 10.05 -16.26 -7.90
C THR A 78 10.03 -17.75 -7.57
N SER A 79 9.28 -18.56 -8.32
CA SER A 79 9.11 -19.99 -8.09
C SER A 79 8.60 -20.34 -6.69
N ARG A 80 7.76 -19.43 -6.13
CA ARG A 80 7.13 -19.58 -4.82
C ARG A 80 5.63 -19.86 -4.96
N LYS A 81 5.02 -20.45 -3.93
CA LYS A 81 3.57 -20.59 -3.85
C LYS A 81 2.97 -19.39 -3.13
N PRO A 82 2.00 -18.66 -3.73
CA PRO A 82 1.34 -17.55 -3.04
C PRO A 82 0.45 -18.08 -1.92
N GLN A 83 0.54 -17.46 -0.74
CA GLN A 83 -0.36 -17.68 0.39
C GLN A 83 -0.79 -16.33 0.93
N PHE A 84 -2.07 -16.00 0.79
CA PHE A 84 -2.61 -14.77 1.34
C PHE A 84 -2.86 -14.89 2.84
N VAL A 85 -2.49 -13.83 3.56
CA VAL A 85 -2.79 -13.60 4.97
C VAL A 85 -3.72 -12.42 5.03
N TRP A 86 -5.00 -12.72 5.22
CA TRP A 86 -6.08 -11.76 5.09
C TRP A 86 -6.28 -10.91 6.35
N SER A 87 -6.60 -9.63 6.14
CA SER A 87 -6.97 -8.66 7.17
C SER A 87 -8.39 -8.17 6.94
N ASP A 88 -9.19 -8.20 7.99
CA ASP A 88 -10.52 -7.55 8.04
C ASP A 88 -10.45 -6.03 8.12
N LYS A 89 -9.24 -5.48 8.34
CA LYS A 89 -8.95 -4.04 8.42
C LYS A 89 -8.42 -3.49 7.10
N PRO A 90 -8.55 -2.17 6.88
CA PRO A 90 -7.95 -1.50 5.72
C PRO A 90 -6.44 -1.73 5.59
N ALA A 91 -5.93 -1.71 4.35
CA ALA A 91 -4.53 -2.01 4.02
C ALA A 91 -3.50 -1.13 4.76
N ILE A 92 -3.87 0.07 5.17
CA ILE A 92 -3.00 0.96 5.94
C ILE A 92 -2.48 0.33 7.24
N TYR A 93 -3.19 -0.67 7.78
CA TYR A 93 -2.79 -1.39 8.99
C TYR A 93 -1.89 -2.60 8.73
N LEU A 94 -1.72 -3.03 7.46
CA LEU A 94 -1.00 -4.25 7.11
C LEU A 94 0.47 -4.23 7.55
N VAL A 95 1.17 -3.11 7.44
CA VAL A 95 2.55 -2.99 7.90
C VAL A 95 2.63 -3.30 9.38
N ARG A 96 1.96 -2.52 10.21
CA ARG A 96 2.04 -2.60 11.69
C ARG A 96 1.46 -3.89 12.26
N ASP A 97 0.30 -4.32 11.74
CA ASP A 97 -0.47 -5.38 12.37
C ASP A 97 -0.14 -6.78 11.82
N PHE A 98 0.50 -6.86 10.63
CA PHE A 98 0.81 -8.12 9.96
C PHE A 98 2.29 -8.28 9.60
N LEU A 99 2.86 -7.35 8.82
CA LEU A 99 4.23 -7.46 8.32
C LEU A 99 5.26 -7.39 9.47
N ASP A 100 5.16 -6.38 10.34
CA ASP A 100 6.04 -6.21 11.51
C ASP A 100 5.91 -7.35 12.52
N ARG A 101 4.73 -8.00 12.54
CA ARG A 101 4.48 -9.17 13.38
C ARG A 101 4.88 -10.51 12.74
N LYS A 102 5.49 -10.47 11.56
CA LYS A 102 5.97 -11.66 10.82
C LYS A 102 4.87 -12.65 10.46
N LEU A 103 3.61 -12.20 10.37
CA LEU A 103 2.49 -13.01 9.93
C LEU A 103 2.52 -13.27 8.43
N CYS A 104 3.08 -12.33 7.68
CA CYS A 104 3.29 -12.39 6.23
C CYS A 104 4.67 -11.84 5.88
N ASP A 105 5.07 -11.89 4.62
CA ASP A 105 6.42 -11.56 4.16
C ASP A 105 6.45 -10.32 3.28
N VAL A 106 5.35 -10.05 2.55
CA VAL A 106 5.27 -8.97 1.56
C VAL A 106 3.94 -8.25 1.59
N ILE A 107 3.94 -6.98 1.18
CA ILE A 107 2.76 -6.17 0.87
C ILE A 107 2.91 -5.66 -0.56
N ILE A 108 1.84 -5.73 -1.35
CA ILE A 108 1.77 -5.18 -2.70
C ILE A 108 1.16 -3.76 -2.63
N GLY A 109 1.55 -2.85 -3.51
CA GLY A 109 0.90 -1.56 -3.65
C GLY A 109 1.26 -0.53 -2.58
N LEU A 110 2.53 -0.46 -2.19
CA LEU A 110 3.05 0.63 -1.36
C LEU A 110 3.75 1.68 -2.23
N ASP A 111 3.71 2.92 -1.79
CA ASP A 111 4.49 3.97 -2.42
C ASP A 111 5.99 3.69 -2.29
N THR A 112 6.73 3.90 -3.37
CA THR A 112 8.19 3.74 -3.36
C THR A 112 8.82 4.68 -2.33
N GLY A 113 9.66 4.13 -1.45
CA GLY A 113 10.31 4.87 -0.39
C GLY A 113 9.47 5.02 0.88
N ASP A 114 8.40 4.26 1.07
CA ASP A 114 7.66 4.21 2.33
C ASP A 114 8.62 3.93 3.49
N SER A 115 8.74 4.90 4.40
CA SER A 115 9.72 4.87 5.49
C SER A 115 9.50 3.76 6.51
N ARG A 116 8.36 3.08 6.50
CA ARG A 116 8.02 2.00 7.43
C ARG A 116 8.69 0.67 7.07
N VAL A 117 9.04 0.47 5.79
CA VAL A 117 9.49 -0.80 5.21
C VAL A 117 10.71 -0.61 4.31
N LEU A 118 11.28 -1.69 3.77
CA LEU A 118 12.08 -1.64 2.56
C LEU A 118 11.15 -1.80 1.37
N THR A 119 11.29 -0.93 0.37
CA THR A 119 10.50 -0.99 -0.87
C THR A 119 11.34 -1.53 -2.03
N SER A 120 10.71 -2.32 -2.89
CA SER A 120 11.32 -2.77 -4.14
C SER A 120 11.56 -1.60 -5.10
N ARG A 121 12.24 -1.87 -6.23
CA ARG A 121 12.13 -0.98 -7.38
C ARG A 121 10.66 -0.82 -7.77
N PRO A 122 10.25 0.35 -8.26
CA PRO A 122 8.88 0.54 -8.68
C PRO A 122 8.53 -0.40 -9.84
N TYR A 123 7.37 -1.03 -9.77
CA TYR A 123 6.89 -1.90 -10.83
C TYR A 123 5.87 -1.22 -11.75
N PHE A 124 5.25 -0.12 -11.31
CA PHE A 124 4.55 0.84 -12.16
C PHE A 124 4.47 2.22 -11.49
N ARG A 125 4.18 3.23 -12.29
CA ARG A 125 3.85 4.57 -11.86
C ARG A 125 2.49 4.96 -12.40
N SER A 126 1.68 5.63 -11.61
CA SER A 126 0.41 6.22 -12.04
C SER A 126 0.20 7.56 -11.36
N GLY A 127 -0.94 8.19 -11.60
CA GLY A 127 -1.24 9.52 -11.05
C GLY A 127 -2.71 9.68 -10.72
N TYR A 128 -3.00 10.82 -10.11
CA TYR A 128 -4.36 11.29 -9.94
C TYR A 128 -4.95 11.68 -11.30
N VAL A 129 -6.25 11.48 -11.43
CA VAL A 129 -7.00 11.76 -12.67
C VAL A 129 -8.25 12.57 -12.35
N PHE A 130 -8.55 13.51 -13.23
CA PHE A 130 -9.88 14.11 -13.33
C PHE A 130 -10.77 13.16 -14.10
N ILE A 131 -11.94 12.84 -13.55
CA ILE A 131 -12.94 11.97 -14.17
C ILE A 131 -14.19 12.79 -14.45
N SER A 132 -14.59 12.83 -15.70
CA SER A 132 -15.79 13.52 -16.15
C SER A 132 -16.57 12.72 -17.18
N ARG A 133 -17.83 13.06 -17.39
CA ARG A 133 -18.61 12.54 -18.51
C ARG A 133 -18.06 13.09 -19.82
N THR A 134 -17.96 12.23 -20.82
CA THR A 134 -17.46 12.60 -22.16
C THR A 134 -18.34 13.66 -22.84
N ASP A 135 -19.66 13.60 -22.62
CA ASP A 135 -20.64 14.53 -23.22
C ASP A 135 -20.52 15.98 -22.64
N ARG A 136 -19.88 16.15 -21.49
CA ARG A 136 -19.58 17.48 -20.90
C ARG A 136 -18.45 18.20 -21.63
N ASN A 137 -17.67 17.48 -22.44
CA ASN A 137 -16.52 18.01 -23.19
C ASN A 137 -15.55 18.88 -22.37
N LEU A 138 -15.33 18.49 -21.10
CA LEU A 138 -14.42 19.19 -20.20
C LEU A 138 -12.97 18.91 -20.55
N SER A 139 -12.12 19.94 -20.47
CA SER A 139 -10.68 19.84 -20.72
C SER A 139 -9.91 20.39 -19.52
N VAL A 140 -10.07 19.74 -18.37
CA VAL A 140 -9.37 20.07 -17.12
C VAL A 140 -8.13 19.21 -17.01
N HIS A 141 -6.97 19.83 -16.78
CA HIS A 141 -5.67 19.16 -16.60
C HIS A 141 -4.96 19.55 -15.31
N SER A 142 -5.23 20.75 -14.78
CA SER A 142 -4.56 21.29 -13.61
C SER A 142 -5.58 21.76 -12.57
N TRP A 143 -5.17 21.71 -11.30
CA TRP A 143 -5.90 22.32 -10.20
C TRP A 143 -5.98 23.85 -10.26
N SER A 144 -5.12 24.46 -11.06
CA SER A 144 -5.16 25.91 -11.33
C SER A 144 -6.19 26.34 -12.38
N ASP A 145 -6.88 25.38 -13.03
CA ASP A 145 -7.87 25.68 -14.05
C ASP A 145 -9.07 26.44 -13.44
N PRO A 146 -9.35 27.68 -13.89
CA PRO A 146 -10.42 28.48 -13.32
C PRO A 146 -11.81 27.88 -13.50
N VAL A 147 -11.98 26.96 -14.45
CA VAL A 147 -13.28 26.28 -14.69
C VAL A 147 -13.73 25.47 -13.48
N LEU A 148 -12.78 24.99 -12.64
CA LEU A 148 -13.10 24.24 -11.42
C LEU A 148 -14.03 25.02 -10.48
N LYS A 149 -13.90 26.35 -10.43
CA LYS A 149 -14.75 27.24 -9.61
C LYS A 149 -16.17 27.40 -10.14
N SER A 150 -16.46 26.88 -11.32
CA SER A 150 -17.80 26.91 -11.91
C SER A 150 -18.58 25.60 -11.67
N PHE A 151 -17.95 24.60 -11.09
CA PHE A 151 -18.58 23.31 -10.84
C PHE A 151 -19.41 23.36 -9.55
N GLY A 152 -20.52 22.62 -9.55
CA GLY A 152 -21.37 22.47 -8.39
C GLY A 152 -20.77 21.57 -7.33
N HIS A 153 -20.27 20.39 -7.76
CA HIS A 153 -19.61 19.44 -6.87
C HIS A 153 -18.42 18.74 -7.52
N ILE A 154 -17.33 18.62 -6.76
CA ILE A 154 -16.14 17.86 -7.12
C ILE A 154 -15.94 16.74 -6.07
N ALA A 155 -16.13 15.48 -6.47
CA ALA A 155 -15.93 14.35 -5.58
C ALA A 155 -14.44 14.03 -5.42
N VAL A 156 -13.95 14.00 -4.17
CA VAL A 156 -12.57 13.63 -3.82
C VAL A 156 -12.56 12.65 -2.66
N SER A 157 -11.51 11.82 -2.55
CA SER A 157 -11.33 10.94 -1.40
C SER A 157 -10.74 11.69 -0.21
N PHE A 158 -11.24 11.41 1.00
CA PHE A 158 -10.70 11.99 2.24
C PHE A 158 -9.26 11.54 2.49
N GLY A 159 -8.43 12.44 3.01
CA GLY A 159 -7.01 12.21 3.29
C GLY A 159 -6.14 12.12 2.03
N SER A 160 -6.68 12.47 0.86
CA SER A 160 -5.97 12.40 -0.41
C SER A 160 -5.34 13.74 -0.81
N PRO A 161 -4.33 13.73 -1.70
CA PRO A 161 -3.83 14.93 -2.36
C PRO A 161 -4.93 15.79 -3.01
N SER A 162 -6.00 15.15 -3.51
CA SER A 162 -7.13 15.85 -4.11
C SER A 162 -7.93 16.66 -3.10
N GLU A 163 -8.11 16.15 -1.88
CA GLU A 163 -8.76 16.91 -0.79
C GLU A 163 -7.93 18.14 -0.41
N VAL A 164 -6.59 17.97 -0.31
CA VAL A 164 -5.68 19.11 -0.07
C VAL A 164 -5.85 20.17 -1.14
N MET A 165 -5.86 19.77 -2.41
CA MET A 165 -6.00 20.71 -3.52
C MET A 165 -7.38 21.33 -3.60
N LEU A 166 -8.46 20.59 -3.28
CA LEU A 166 -9.81 21.16 -3.20
C LEU A 166 -9.88 22.23 -2.12
N THR A 167 -9.15 22.05 -1.01
CA THR A 167 -9.01 23.05 0.06
C THR A 167 -8.22 24.28 -0.42
N GLU A 168 -7.09 24.09 -1.10
CA GLU A 168 -6.24 25.17 -1.58
C GLU A 168 -6.93 26.08 -2.61
N ILE A 169 -7.79 25.51 -3.46
CA ILE A 169 -8.56 26.30 -4.43
C ILE A 169 -9.84 26.92 -3.83
N GLY A 170 -10.11 26.65 -2.52
CA GLY A 170 -11.21 27.27 -1.75
C GLY A 170 -12.58 26.65 -1.97
N LEU A 171 -12.68 25.42 -2.50
CA LEU A 171 -13.96 24.73 -2.75
C LEU A 171 -14.34 23.70 -1.70
N TYR A 172 -13.42 23.33 -0.80
CA TYR A 172 -13.65 22.25 0.17
C TYR A 172 -14.80 22.54 1.13
N GLU A 173 -14.89 23.77 1.64
CA GLU A 173 -15.93 24.17 2.59
C GLU A 173 -17.35 24.06 1.97
N GLU A 174 -17.46 24.40 0.68
CA GLU A 174 -18.72 24.31 -0.07
C GLU A 174 -19.09 22.85 -0.34
N ASP A 175 -18.11 21.99 -0.65
CA ASP A 175 -18.30 20.58 -0.97
C ASP A 175 -18.31 19.68 0.27
N MET A 176 -17.95 20.16 1.46
CA MET A 176 -17.79 19.33 2.65
C MET A 176 -19.06 18.52 2.99
N ALA A 177 -20.22 19.15 3.00
CA ALA A 177 -21.48 18.49 3.31
C ALA A 177 -21.83 17.41 2.27
N TYR A 178 -21.57 17.70 0.99
CA TYR A 178 -21.73 16.76 -0.10
C TYR A 178 -20.77 15.56 0.04
N LEU A 179 -19.47 15.78 0.23
CA LEU A 179 -18.48 14.71 0.42
C LEU A 179 -18.84 13.79 1.59
N TYR A 180 -19.26 14.38 2.71
CA TYR A 180 -19.71 13.59 3.85
C TYR A 180 -21.00 12.81 3.59
N SER A 181 -21.85 13.24 2.67
CA SER A 181 -23.05 12.48 2.27
C SER A 181 -22.74 11.22 1.48
N LEU A 182 -21.54 11.15 0.86
CA LEU A 182 -21.09 9.99 0.07
C LEU A 182 -20.58 8.83 0.91
N VAL A 183 -20.34 9.05 2.20
CA VAL A 183 -19.83 8.01 3.11
C VAL A 183 -20.96 7.12 3.59
N ASN A 184 -20.86 5.82 3.30
CA ASN A 184 -21.91 4.85 3.60
C ASN A 184 -22.12 4.57 5.10
N PHE A 185 -21.05 4.60 5.89
CA PHE A 185 -21.12 4.29 7.31
C PHE A 185 -20.15 5.12 8.14
N ARG A 186 -20.66 5.69 9.24
CA ARG A 186 -19.88 6.44 10.21
C ARG A 186 -19.98 5.78 11.58
N SER A 187 -18.87 5.29 12.07
CA SER A 187 -18.72 4.95 13.47
C SER A 187 -17.85 5.99 14.16
N PRO A 188 -18.17 6.48 15.37
CA PRO A 188 -17.27 7.34 16.14
C PRO A 188 -15.91 6.70 16.41
N ARG A 189 -15.81 5.37 16.25
CA ARG A 189 -14.56 4.60 16.39
C ARG A 189 -13.84 4.36 15.07
N ASN A 190 -14.49 4.65 13.94
CA ASN A 190 -13.87 4.51 12.63
C ASN A 190 -13.07 5.78 12.31
N GLN A 191 -11.76 5.71 12.51
CA GLN A 191 -10.83 6.80 12.19
C GLN A 191 -10.60 6.94 10.68
N TYR A 192 -11.10 5.99 9.88
CA TYR A 192 -11.00 5.96 8.43
C TYR A 192 -12.37 6.18 7.81
N THR A 193 -12.59 7.41 7.37
CA THR A 193 -13.74 7.76 6.56
C THR A 193 -13.31 7.64 5.09
N GLN A 194 -13.89 6.70 4.36
CA GLN A 194 -13.61 6.51 2.93
C GLN A 194 -14.90 6.66 2.13
N ILE A 195 -14.77 7.27 0.96
CA ILE A 195 -15.79 7.23 -0.08
C ILE A 195 -15.46 6.07 -1.00
N GLU A 196 -16.40 5.16 -1.19
CA GLU A 196 -16.21 4.03 -2.10
C GLU A 196 -15.96 4.52 -3.54
N PRO A 197 -14.91 4.03 -4.23
CA PRO A 197 -14.59 4.48 -5.59
C PRO A 197 -15.76 4.33 -6.58
N SER A 198 -16.53 3.25 -6.46
CA SER A 198 -17.74 3.03 -7.23
C SER A 198 -18.81 4.11 -7.00
N ARG A 199 -18.90 4.63 -5.76
CA ARG A 199 -19.81 5.72 -5.43
C ARG A 199 -19.40 7.02 -6.11
N MET A 200 -18.10 7.36 -6.09
CA MET A 200 -17.60 8.55 -6.80
C MET A 200 -17.96 8.51 -8.30
N ILE A 201 -17.79 7.35 -8.93
CA ILE A 201 -18.20 7.18 -10.34
C ILE A 201 -19.70 7.32 -10.53
N SER A 202 -20.51 6.77 -9.62
CA SER A 202 -21.98 6.91 -9.69
C SER A 202 -22.40 8.37 -9.60
N GLU A 203 -21.75 9.20 -8.81
CA GLU A 203 -22.04 10.63 -8.70
C GLU A 203 -21.74 11.38 -10.01
N VAL A 204 -20.62 11.07 -10.67
CA VAL A 204 -20.29 11.64 -11.99
C VAL A 204 -21.27 11.15 -13.06
N VAL A 205 -21.61 9.86 -13.07
CA VAL A 205 -22.57 9.26 -14.02
C VAL A 205 -23.95 9.90 -13.92
N SER A 206 -24.45 10.10 -12.70
CA SER A 206 -25.76 10.71 -12.44
C SER A 206 -25.77 12.23 -12.63
N GLY A 207 -24.59 12.87 -12.72
CA GLY A 207 -24.47 14.32 -12.81
C GLY A 207 -24.64 15.05 -11.49
N ASN A 208 -24.61 14.33 -10.36
CA ASN A 208 -24.58 14.93 -9.03
C ASN A 208 -23.21 15.57 -8.74
N ALA A 209 -22.13 15.00 -9.31
CA ALA A 209 -20.82 15.66 -9.37
C ALA A 209 -20.48 16.01 -10.82
N ASP A 210 -19.94 17.21 -11.02
CA ASP A 210 -19.41 17.62 -12.32
C ASP A 210 -18.11 16.89 -12.64
N LEU A 211 -17.33 16.59 -11.59
CA LEU A 211 -16.00 16.00 -11.66
C LEU A 211 -15.77 15.09 -10.47
N ALA A 212 -14.99 14.02 -10.66
CA ALA A 212 -14.34 13.32 -9.57
C ALA A 212 -12.83 13.39 -9.75
N VAL A 213 -12.08 13.38 -8.63
CA VAL A 213 -10.62 13.32 -8.68
C VAL A 213 -10.13 12.23 -7.72
N ALA A 214 -9.44 11.24 -8.28
CA ALA A 214 -8.96 10.09 -7.53
C ALA A 214 -7.62 9.57 -8.10
N PHE A 215 -6.94 8.75 -7.34
CA PHE A 215 -5.78 8.01 -7.83
C PHE A 215 -6.25 6.99 -8.89
N ALA A 216 -5.67 7.03 -10.09
CA ALA A 216 -6.16 6.24 -11.21
C ALA A 216 -6.28 4.73 -10.91
N PRO A 217 -5.34 4.07 -10.22
CA PRO A 217 -5.47 2.67 -9.81
C PRO A 217 -6.70 2.36 -8.93
N GLU A 218 -7.18 3.34 -8.18
CA GLU A 218 -8.37 3.21 -7.33
C GLU A 218 -9.66 3.23 -8.15
N ILE A 219 -9.66 3.97 -9.27
CA ILE A 219 -10.91 4.35 -9.95
C ILE A 219 -11.07 3.74 -11.35
N ALA A 220 -9.98 3.38 -12.02
CA ALA A 220 -9.96 3.04 -13.44
C ALA A 220 -10.90 1.88 -13.81
N ARG A 221 -10.97 0.83 -12.97
CA ARG A 221 -11.90 -0.31 -13.17
C ARG A 221 -13.34 0.16 -13.32
N TYR A 222 -13.77 1.09 -12.47
CA TYR A 222 -15.14 1.59 -12.44
C TYR A 222 -15.43 2.53 -13.61
N VAL A 223 -14.44 3.34 -14.02
CA VAL A 223 -14.54 4.15 -15.23
C VAL A 223 -14.69 3.25 -16.46
N LYS A 224 -13.84 2.22 -16.58
CA LYS A 224 -13.87 1.26 -17.69
C LYS A 224 -15.19 0.48 -17.78
N SER A 225 -15.80 0.14 -16.63
CA SER A 225 -17.05 -0.62 -16.55
C SER A 225 -18.31 0.27 -16.61
N SER A 226 -18.16 1.59 -16.67
CA SER A 226 -19.28 2.52 -16.70
C SER A 226 -20.11 2.37 -17.98
N THR A 227 -21.44 2.39 -17.81
CA THR A 227 -22.38 2.40 -18.95
C THR A 227 -22.49 3.78 -19.61
N VAL A 228 -22.15 4.84 -18.90
CA VAL A 228 -22.03 6.21 -19.42
C VAL A 228 -20.58 6.44 -19.81
N PRO A 229 -20.29 6.93 -21.03
CA PRO A 229 -18.92 7.23 -21.43
C PRO A 229 -18.26 8.26 -20.52
N LEU A 230 -17.18 7.85 -19.88
CA LEU A 230 -16.36 8.69 -19.00
C LEU A 230 -14.96 8.89 -19.58
N LYS A 231 -14.36 10.03 -19.22
CA LYS A 231 -12.98 10.38 -19.58
C LYS A 231 -12.16 10.49 -18.30
N MET A 232 -10.98 9.88 -18.29
CA MET A 232 -9.94 10.12 -17.31
C MET A 232 -8.87 11.03 -17.93
N THR A 233 -8.54 12.12 -17.26
CA THR A 233 -7.46 13.04 -17.65
C THR A 233 -6.46 13.11 -16.51
N LEU A 234 -5.19 12.76 -16.77
CA LEU A 234 -4.14 12.87 -15.76
C LEU A 234 -4.01 14.30 -15.26
N VAL A 235 -3.93 14.45 -13.94
CA VAL A 235 -3.63 15.74 -13.31
C VAL A 235 -2.18 16.11 -13.61
N ASP A 236 -1.95 17.36 -13.99
CA ASP A 236 -0.60 17.89 -14.17
C ASP A 236 0.16 17.89 -12.84
N ASP A 237 1.49 17.71 -12.91
CA ASP A 237 2.35 17.61 -11.71
C ASP A 237 2.84 18.99 -11.27
N ASP A 238 1.96 19.99 -11.38
CA ASP A 238 2.19 21.40 -11.05
C ASP A 238 1.46 21.83 -9.77
N ALA A 239 0.74 20.92 -9.13
CA ALA A 239 -0.04 21.18 -7.93
C ALA A 239 0.86 21.60 -6.75
N ALA A 240 0.52 22.70 -6.12
CA ALA A 240 1.21 23.23 -4.94
C ALA A 240 0.23 23.92 -4.00
N ARG A 241 0.57 23.95 -2.73
CA ARG A 241 -0.12 24.74 -1.72
C ARG A 241 0.23 26.22 -1.86
N SER A 242 -0.52 27.05 -1.18
CA SER A 242 -0.30 28.51 -1.14
C SER A 242 1.05 28.92 -0.55
N ASP A 243 1.66 28.06 0.30
CA ASP A 243 3.02 28.26 0.83
C ASP A 243 4.15 27.79 -0.11
N GLY A 244 3.79 27.24 -1.29
CA GLY A 244 4.72 26.74 -2.29
C GLY A 244 5.13 25.27 -2.11
N GLU A 245 4.59 24.56 -1.11
CA GLU A 245 4.81 23.13 -0.94
C GLU A 245 4.13 22.37 -2.10
N LYS A 246 4.92 21.56 -2.83
CA LYS A 246 4.38 20.71 -3.89
C LYS A 246 3.52 19.59 -3.35
N ILE A 247 2.34 19.41 -3.94
CA ILE A 247 1.46 18.29 -3.68
C ILE A 247 1.59 17.29 -4.82
N ALA A 248 2.28 16.19 -4.55
CA ALA A 248 2.52 15.15 -5.56
C ALA A 248 1.20 14.62 -6.13
N GLN A 249 1.13 14.54 -7.46
CA GLN A 249 -0.01 13.97 -8.18
C GLN A 249 0.32 12.64 -8.85
N ARG A 250 1.57 12.17 -8.73
CA ARG A 250 2.06 10.95 -9.36
C ARG A 250 2.89 10.15 -8.38
N TYR A 251 2.65 8.85 -8.34
CA TYR A 251 3.26 7.94 -7.38
C TYR A 251 3.82 6.69 -8.07
N ASP A 252 5.03 6.32 -7.68
CA ASP A 252 5.65 5.06 -8.03
C ASP A 252 5.20 3.99 -7.04
N GLN A 253 4.75 2.84 -7.53
CA GLN A 253 4.25 1.74 -6.71
C GLN A 253 5.24 0.62 -6.60
N SER A 254 5.47 0.16 -5.39
CA SER A 254 6.47 -0.83 -5.00
C SER A 254 5.87 -1.95 -4.14
N ILE A 255 6.67 -2.98 -3.92
CA ILE A 255 6.41 -4.05 -2.97
C ILE A 255 7.14 -3.72 -1.67
N GLY A 256 6.49 -3.88 -0.52
CA GLY A 256 7.12 -3.71 0.78
C GLY A 256 7.49 -5.03 1.45
N VAL A 257 8.68 -5.06 2.03
CA VAL A 257 9.14 -6.13 2.93
C VAL A 257 9.65 -5.53 4.24
N ARG A 258 9.83 -6.33 5.29
CA ARG A 258 10.43 -5.85 6.54
C ARG A 258 11.83 -5.30 6.31
N ARG A 259 12.27 -4.40 7.16
CA ARG A 259 13.59 -3.74 7.05
C ARG A 259 14.78 -4.71 7.15
N GLU A 260 14.60 -5.84 7.81
CA GLU A 260 15.60 -6.90 7.93
C GLU A 260 15.65 -7.88 6.76
N ASP A 261 14.66 -7.84 5.85
CA ASP A 261 14.48 -8.88 4.80
C ASP A 261 15.09 -8.46 3.45
N GLN A 262 16.31 -7.88 3.45
CA GLN A 262 16.99 -7.43 2.25
C GLN A 262 17.15 -8.54 1.19
N ALA A 263 17.50 -9.75 1.62
CA ALA A 263 17.67 -10.89 0.69
C ALA A 263 16.36 -11.25 -0.04
N LEU A 264 15.22 -11.17 0.67
CA LEU A 264 13.91 -11.36 0.04
C LEU A 264 13.61 -10.23 -0.94
N LEU A 265 13.93 -8.98 -0.58
CA LEU A 265 13.74 -7.83 -1.46
C LEU A 265 14.53 -7.96 -2.78
N ASP A 266 15.78 -8.42 -2.69
CA ASP A 266 16.64 -8.63 -3.86
C ASP A 266 16.04 -9.70 -4.80
N GLU A 267 15.56 -10.82 -4.24
CA GLU A 267 14.85 -11.87 -4.99
C GLU A 267 13.57 -11.34 -5.66
N LEU A 268 12.78 -10.55 -4.93
CA LEU A 268 11.55 -9.94 -5.44
C LEU A 268 11.84 -8.95 -6.56
N ASN A 269 12.90 -8.15 -6.46
CA ASN A 269 13.33 -7.23 -7.50
C ASN A 269 13.68 -7.96 -8.83
N GLU A 270 14.32 -9.12 -8.73
CA GLU A 270 14.53 -9.98 -9.90
C GLU A 270 13.24 -10.60 -10.42
N GLY A 271 12.36 -11.01 -9.49
CA GLY A 271 11.03 -11.53 -9.79
C GLY A 271 10.18 -10.51 -10.55
N LEU A 272 10.22 -9.24 -10.15
CA LEU A 272 9.49 -8.14 -10.81
C LEU A 272 9.90 -7.99 -12.29
N VAL A 273 11.19 -8.15 -12.63
CA VAL A 273 11.65 -8.10 -14.02
C VAL A 273 10.99 -9.23 -14.84
N ARG A 274 10.93 -10.45 -14.27
CA ARG A 274 10.31 -11.60 -14.94
C ARG A 274 8.78 -11.49 -15.01
N ALA A 275 8.15 -10.93 -13.96
CA ALA A 275 6.70 -10.74 -13.88
C ALA A 275 6.18 -9.55 -14.71
N LYS A 276 7.06 -8.64 -15.15
CA LYS A 276 6.69 -7.37 -15.80
C LYS A 276 5.62 -7.50 -16.89
N PRO A 277 5.76 -8.45 -17.87
CA PRO A 277 4.73 -8.57 -18.91
C PRO A 277 3.35 -8.91 -18.35
N LYS A 278 3.28 -9.76 -17.31
CA LYS A 278 2.02 -10.15 -16.68
C LYS A 278 1.42 -9.01 -15.84
N ILE A 279 2.27 -8.26 -15.16
CA ILE A 279 1.86 -7.06 -14.41
C ILE A 279 1.27 -6.02 -15.37
N ASP A 280 1.93 -5.77 -16.50
CA ASP A 280 1.42 -4.83 -17.51
C ASP A 280 0.06 -5.25 -18.08
N GLU A 281 -0.14 -6.54 -18.34
CA GLU A 281 -1.42 -7.09 -18.75
C GLU A 281 -2.51 -6.86 -17.68
N ILE A 282 -2.19 -7.09 -16.40
CA ILE A 282 -3.13 -6.86 -15.29
C ILE A 282 -3.51 -5.38 -15.22
N LEU A 283 -2.54 -4.46 -15.22
CA LEU A 283 -2.80 -3.03 -15.16
C LEU A 283 -3.62 -2.53 -16.35
N ALA A 284 -3.32 -3.00 -17.56
CA ALA A 284 -4.08 -2.69 -18.77
C ALA A 284 -5.52 -3.24 -18.70
N SER A 285 -5.70 -4.45 -18.13
CA SER A 285 -7.03 -5.04 -17.95
C SER A 285 -7.93 -4.21 -17.04
N GLU A 286 -7.34 -3.54 -16.05
CA GLU A 286 -8.03 -2.62 -15.13
C GLU A 286 -8.28 -1.23 -15.75
N GLY A 287 -7.61 -0.90 -16.87
CA GLY A 287 -7.68 0.42 -17.50
C GLY A 287 -6.82 1.48 -16.80
N ILE A 288 -5.84 1.06 -16.00
CA ILE A 288 -4.95 1.95 -15.26
C ILE A 288 -3.98 2.65 -16.23
N PRO A 289 -3.93 3.99 -16.29
CA PRO A 289 -2.92 4.72 -17.03
C PRO A 289 -1.57 4.56 -16.34
N VAL A 290 -0.61 3.99 -17.06
CA VAL A 290 0.76 3.77 -16.58
C VAL A 290 1.67 4.85 -17.12
N LEU A 291 2.49 5.44 -16.24
CA LEU A 291 3.50 6.44 -16.54
C LEU A 291 4.90 5.81 -16.47
N PRO A 292 5.92 6.42 -17.10
CA PRO A 292 7.29 6.02 -16.86
C PRO A 292 7.64 6.11 -15.38
N VAL A 293 8.23 5.03 -14.84
CA VAL A 293 8.73 5.02 -13.45
C VAL A 293 9.91 5.97 -13.27
N THR A 294 10.06 6.51 -12.09
CA THR A 294 11.23 7.34 -11.74
C THR A 294 12.41 6.40 -11.42
N ASN A 295 13.57 6.65 -12.05
CA ASN A 295 14.81 5.88 -11.81
C ASN A 295 15.48 6.32 -10.51
#